data_f450a3865a950e06affa90567185c8e9
#
_entry.id   f450a3865a950e06affa90567185c8e9
#
_cell.length_a   1.000
_cell.length_b   1.000
_cell.length_c   1.000
_cell.angle_alpha   90.00
_cell.angle_beta   90.00
_cell.angle_gamma   90.00
#
_symmetry.space_group_name_H-M   'P 1'
#
loop_
_entity.id
_entity.type
_entity.pdbx_description
1 polymer ?
#
loop_
_entity_poly.entity_id
_entity_poly.type
_entity_poly.pdbx_seq_one_letter_code
_entity_poly.pdbx_strand_id
1 'polypeptide(L)'
;MINKLMIKGFKCFDDVSLEMKPITMLAGQNSMGKSSIIQSLLALKQGKNPFTGKYMSIGTADELMNAYIGAEEINISADYKNMKDESQNAFVTVRGLNADSIKTKMLKSEIVYCSAERVGVKDVYEKPNDIGSGVGVNCEYAFAYFAEKGTKPVKKLFVYDETTKLTLSGQVNYWLMEILGYNIFVEEIEKTELVRVFFRNQNMRISIRPKNIGTGVTYISEVIISAFSCKPGDLLIIENPEIHLHPSAQSKFVEFLVFIASCGVQIVVETHSDHIYNGVRKEIQSRFN
;
A
#
# COMPACT_ATOMS: atom_id res chain seq x y z
N MET A 1 -4.28 10.66 -10.32
CA MET A 1 -4.95 9.34 -10.14
C MET A 1 -4.95 8.58 -11.45
N ILE A 2 -4.67 7.28 -11.42
CA ILE A 2 -4.74 6.37 -12.57
C ILE A 2 -6.23 6.14 -12.87
N ASN A 3 -6.63 6.34 -14.13
CA ASN A 3 -8.00 6.15 -14.59
C ASN A 3 -8.17 4.80 -15.29
N LYS A 4 -7.11 4.38 -16.00
CA LYS A 4 -7.13 3.16 -16.81
C LYS A 4 -5.77 2.49 -16.77
N LEU A 5 -5.76 1.17 -16.59
CA LEU A 5 -4.58 0.31 -16.67
C LEU A 5 -4.81 -0.69 -17.81
N MET A 6 -3.87 -0.79 -18.72
CA MET A 6 -3.89 -1.72 -19.85
C MET A 6 -2.69 -2.66 -19.75
N ILE A 7 -2.93 -3.96 -19.89
CA ILE A 7 -1.92 -5.01 -19.74
C ILE A 7 -2.06 -5.97 -20.91
N LYS A 8 -0.97 -6.14 -21.67
CA LYS A 8 -0.95 -7.03 -22.82
C LYS A 8 0.29 -7.92 -22.78
N GLY A 9 0.10 -9.21 -23.04
CA GLY A 9 1.18 -10.19 -23.15
C GLY A 9 1.94 -10.46 -21.85
N PHE A 10 1.39 -10.12 -20.68
CA PHE A 10 2.05 -10.24 -19.39
C PHE A 10 1.42 -11.34 -18.53
N LYS A 11 2.20 -12.36 -18.21
CA LYS A 11 1.79 -13.51 -17.38
C LYS A 11 0.50 -14.16 -17.89
N CYS A 12 -0.59 -14.09 -17.12
CA CYS A 12 -1.88 -14.65 -17.50
C CYS A 12 -2.73 -13.71 -18.39
N PHE A 13 -2.29 -12.47 -18.65
CA PHE A 13 -3.08 -11.50 -19.40
C PHE A 13 -2.68 -11.47 -20.87
N ASP A 14 -3.63 -11.74 -21.74
CA ASP A 14 -3.48 -11.55 -23.19
C ASP A 14 -3.62 -10.06 -23.54
N ASP A 15 -4.81 -9.51 -23.39
CA ASP A 15 -5.12 -8.08 -23.61
C ASP A 15 -6.25 -7.68 -22.66
N VAL A 16 -5.92 -6.96 -21.61
CA VAL A 16 -6.86 -6.56 -20.56
C VAL A 16 -6.79 -5.06 -20.31
N SER A 17 -7.95 -4.46 -20.17
CA SER A 17 -8.15 -3.06 -19.83
C SER A 17 -8.99 -2.93 -18.58
N LEU A 18 -8.46 -2.28 -17.54
CA LEU A 18 -9.07 -2.10 -16.25
C LEU A 18 -9.33 -0.63 -15.97
N GLU A 19 -10.55 -0.28 -15.61
CA GLU A 19 -10.85 1.03 -15.05
C GLU A 19 -10.43 1.09 -13.59
N MET A 20 -9.68 2.13 -13.25
CA MET A 20 -9.20 2.36 -11.89
C MET A 20 -10.02 3.49 -11.25
N LYS A 21 -10.41 3.29 -10.00
CA LYS A 21 -11.19 4.22 -9.18
C LYS A 21 -10.38 4.69 -7.98
N PRO A 22 -10.84 5.68 -7.19
CA PRO A 22 -10.17 6.07 -5.94
C PRO A 22 -9.88 4.89 -5.01
N ILE A 23 -10.76 3.90 -4.95
CA ILE A 23 -10.51 2.60 -4.34
C ILE A 23 -10.79 1.53 -5.41
N THR A 24 -9.78 0.71 -5.71
CA THR A 24 -9.89 -0.44 -6.61
C THR A 24 -9.59 -1.70 -5.81
N MET A 25 -10.52 -2.64 -5.82
CA MET A 25 -10.38 -3.90 -5.10
C MET A 25 -10.11 -5.05 -6.06
N LEU A 26 -9.07 -5.81 -5.77
CA LEU A 26 -8.67 -7.00 -6.47
C LEU A 26 -9.07 -8.21 -5.61
N ALA A 27 -10.24 -8.79 -5.91
CA ALA A 27 -10.78 -9.94 -5.20
C ALA A 27 -10.89 -11.14 -6.14
N GLY A 28 -10.82 -12.37 -5.59
CA GLY A 28 -10.95 -13.59 -6.35
C GLY A 28 -10.02 -14.70 -5.87
N GLN A 29 -10.10 -15.86 -6.52
CA GLN A 29 -9.29 -17.03 -6.19
C GLN A 29 -7.79 -16.79 -6.41
N ASN A 30 -6.95 -17.65 -5.80
CA ASN A 30 -5.51 -17.63 -6.02
C ASN A 30 -5.18 -17.90 -7.50
N SER A 31 -4.05 -17.38 -7.94
CA SER A 31 -3.53 -17.55 -9.31
C SER A 31 -4.38 -16.96 -10.43
N MET A 32 -5.39 -16.13 -10.13
CA MET A 32 -6.24 -15.47 -11.13
C MET A 32 -5.67 -14.12 -11.63
N GLY A 33 -4.42 -13.81 -11.34
CA GLY A 33 -3.75 -12.63 -11.86
C GLY A 33 -3.81 -11.36 -10.98
N LYS A 34 -4.39 -11.40 -9.77
CA LYS A 34 -4.45 -10.25 -8.86
C LYS A 34 -3.07 -9.61 -8.63
N SER A 35 -2.11 -10.40 -8.19
CA SER A 35 -0.73 -9.93 -7.97
C SER A 35 -0.06 -9.49 -9.27
N SER A 36 -0.45 -10.03 -10.43
CA SER A 36 0.06 -9.56 -11.74
C SER A 36 -0.43 -8.15 -12.08
N ILE A 37 -1.64 -7.76 -11.64
CA ILE A 37 -2.12 -6.38 -11.75
C ILE A 37 -1.27 -5.44 -10.89
N ILE A 38 -0.99 -5.81 -9.63
CA ILE A 38 -0.11 -5.04 -8.74
C ILE A 38 1.29 -4.92 -9.34
N GLN A 39 1.86 -6.01 -9.82
CA GLN A 39 3.17 -6.03 -10.47
C GLN A 39 3.23 -5.15 -11.72
N SER A 40 2.13 -5.04 -12.48
CA SER A 40 2.03 -4.13 -13.62
C SER A 40 2.12 -2.66 -13.17
N LEU A 41 1.46 -2.29 -12.07
CA LEU A 41 1.56 -0.94 -11.50
C LEU A 41 2.98 -0.64 -10.99
N LEU A 42 3.62 -1.60 -10.32
CA LEU A 42 4.99 -1.48 -9.84
C LEU A 42 5.99 -1.36 -11.01
N ALA A 43 5.80 -2.12 -12.10
CA ALA A 43 6.61 -2.05 -13.32
C ALA A 43 6.59 -0.65 -13.93
N LEU A 44 5.43 0.02 -13.98
CA LEU A 44 5.30 1.39 -14.45
C LEU A 44 6.10 2.40 -13.60
N LYS A 45 6.36 2.09 -12.33
CA LYS A 45 7.16 2.94 -11.43
C LYS A 45 8.65 2.63 -11.51
N GLN A 46 9.06 1.38 -11.80
CA GLN A 46 10.48 0.97 -11.83
C GLN A 46 11.27 1.51 -13.03
N GLY A 47 10.60 1.82 -14.15
CA GLY A 47 11.23 2.42 -15.31
C GLY A 47 12.09 1.45 -16.13
N LYS A 48 13.41 1.70 -16.29
CA LYS A 48 14.27 0.96 -17.23
C LYS A 48 14.40 -0.54 -16.97
N ASN A 49 14.30 -0.95 -15.70
CA ASN A 49 14.34 -2.35 -15.29
C ASN A 49 12.97 -2.72 -14.70
N PRO A 50 11.93 -2.87 -15.53
CA PRO A 50 10.55 -2.90 -15.05
C PRO A 50 10.24 -4.12 -14.17
N PHE A 51 10.97 -5.22 -14.31
CA PHE A 51 10.73 -6.47 -13.61
C PHE A 51 11.79 -6.82 -12.56
N THR A 52 12.89 -6.06 -12.51
CA THR A 52 13.99 -6.28 -11.55
C THR A 52 14.47 -4.92 -11.02
N GLY A 53 14.05 -4.55 -9.81
CA GLY A 53 14.38 -3.25 -9.25
C GLY A 53 13.91 -3.08 -7.82
N LYS A 54 13.75 -1.83 -7.43
CA LYS A 54 13.49 -1.42 -6.05
C LYS A 54 12.17 -1.98 -5.47
N TYR A 55 11.09 -1.99 -6.27
CA TYR A 55 9.76 -2.39 -5.79
C TYR A 55 9.51 -3.89 -5.90
N MET A 56 10.12 -4.54 -6.87
CA MET A 56 9.97 -5.98 -7.08
C MET A 56 11.12 -6.54 -7.90
N SER A 57 11.41 -7.84 -7.73
CA SER A 57 12.30 -8.62 -8.58
C SER A 57 11.60 -9.95 -8.85
N ILE A 58 11.02 -10.09 -10.06
CA ILE A 58 10.09 -11.19 -10.39
C ILE A 58 10.55 -12.07 -11.57
N GLY A 59 11.75 -11.85 -12.06
CA GLY A 59 12.35 -12.67 -13.11
C GLY A 59 12.62 -11.93 -14.42
N THR A 60 12.92 -12.68 -15.46
CA THR A 60 13.29 -12.20 -16.78
C THR A 60 12.07 -12.03 -17.70
N ALA A 61 12.23 -11.37 -18.84
CA ALA A 61 11.14 -11.11 -19.76
C ALA A 61 10.49 -12.38 -20.31
N ASP A 62 11.29 -13.39 -20.64
CA ASP A 62 10.81 -14.68 -21.11
C ASP A 62 9.95 -15.43 -20.10
N GLU A 63 10.28 -15.37 -18.81
CA GLU A 63 9.47 -15.96 -17.74
C GLU A 63 8.14 -15.22 -17.52
N LEU A 64 8.08 -13.95 -17.93
CA LEU A 64 6.95 -13.06 -17.66
C LEU A 64 6.03 -12.85 -18.87
N MET A 65 6.48 -13.21 -20.06
CA MET A 65 5.64 -13.21 -21.26
C MET A 65 4.53 -14.26 -21.15
N ASN A 66 3.37 -13.94 -21.69
CA ASN A 66 2.24 -14.85 -21.70
C ASN A 66 2.52 -16.05 -22.61
N ALA A 67 2.91 -17.18 -22.02
CA ALA A 67 3.23 -18.41 -22.73
C ALA A 67 2.01 -19.08 -23.40
N TYR A 68 0.80 -18.82 -22.90
CA TYR A 68 -0.44 -19.43 -23.46
C TYR A 68 -0.74 -18.94 -24.87
N ILE A 69 -0.38 -17.69 -25.17
CA ILE A 69 -0.60 -17.08 -26.48
C ILE A 69 0.69 -16.96 -27.29
N GLY A 70 1.81 -17.43 -26.75
CA GLY A 70 3.12 -17.25 -27.38
C GLY A 70 3.50 -15.77 -27.55
N ALA A 71 3.28 -14.95 -26.52
CA ALA A 71 3.55 -13.51 -26.59
C ALA A 71 5.05 -13.24 -26.82
N GLU A 72 5.38 -12.35 -27.74
CA GLU A 72 6.74 -11.85 -28.01
C GLU A 72 6.96 -10.43 -27.49
N GLU A 73 5.92 -9.83 -26.92
CA GLU A 73 5.94 -8.48 -26.37
C GLU A 73 5.09 -8.39 -25.11
N ILE A 74 5.62 -7.71 -24.09
CA ILE A 74 4.85 -7.22 -22.93
C ILE A 74 4.58 -5.74 -23.12
N ASN A 75 3.33 -5.31 -23.02
CA ASN A 75 2.95 -3.91 -23.03
C ASN A 75 2.05 -3.61 -21.82
N ILE A 76 2.54 -2.75 -20.93
CA ILE A 76 1.81 -2.27 -19.76
C ILE A 76 1.70 -0.77 -19.88
N SER A 77 0.50 -0.21 -19.81
CA SER A 77 0.32 1.24 -19.84
C SER A 77 -0.78 1.70 -18.92
N ALA A 78 -0.66 2.95 -18.45
CA ALA A 78 -1.64 3.57 -17.58
C ALA A 78 -1.92 5.00 -18.04
N ASP A 79 -3.20 5.32 -18.20
CA ASP A 79 -3.66 6.69 -18.34
C ASP A 79 -4.01 7.25 -16.95
N TYR A 80 -3.44 8.42 -16.61
CA TYR A 80 -3.64 9.02 -15.31
C TYR A 80 -3.72 10.55 -15.40
N LYS A 81 -4.34 11.16 -14.41
CA LYS A 81 -4.35 12.60 -14.22
C LYS A 81 -3.35 12.99 -13.13
N ASN A 82 -2.55 14.03 -13.41
CA ASN A 82 -1.65 14.59 -12.42
C ASN A 82 -2.41 15.50 -11.43
N MET A 83 -1.71 16.13 -10.48
CA MET A 83 -2.28 17.04 -9.49
C MET A 83 -2.91 18.31 -10.09
N LYS A 84 -2.63 18.63 -11.36
CA LYS A 84 -3.22 19.75 -12.10
C LYS A 84 -4.38 19.32 -13.00
N ASP A 85 -4.88 18.08 -12.84
CA ASP A 85 -5.93 17.46 -13.67
C ASP A 85 -5.54 17.29 -15.15
N GLU A 86 -4.25 17.39 -15.47
CA GLU A 86 -3.74 17.18 -16.83
C GLU A 86 -3.60 15.68 -17.11
N SER A 87 -4.11 15.25 -18.27
CA SER A 87 -3.99 13.88 -18.74
C SER A 87 -2.53 13.52 -19.04
N GLN A 88 -2.09 12.42 -18.49
CA GLN A 88 -0.75 11.87 -18.64
C GLN A 88 -0.85 10.38 -18.98
N ASN A 89 0.24 9.84 -19.53
CA ASN A 89 0.38 8.42 -19.82
C ASN A 89 1.72 7.92 -19.29
N ALA A 90 1.73 6.73 -18.72
CA ALA A 90 2.93 5.97 -18.37
C ALA A 90 2.88 4.63 -19.10
N PHE A 91 4.04 4.10 -19.49
CA PHE A 91 4.09 2.80 -20.16
C PHE A 91 5.42 2.09 -19.97
N VAL A 92 5.36 0.76 -20.11
CA VAL A 92 6.48 -0.16 -20.23
C VAL A 92 6.19 -1.08 -21.41
N THR A 93 7.10 -1.13 -22.38
CA THR A 93 7.06 -2.07 -23.49
C THR A 93 8.36 -2.85 -23.51
N VAL A 94 8.28 -4.17 -23.47
CA VAL A 94 9.43 -5.09 -23.55
C VAL A 94 9.20 -6.02 -24.72
N ARG A 95 10.14 -6.09 -25.67
CA ARG A 95 10.10 -6.94 -26.87
C ARG A 95 11.22 -7.93 -26.87
N GLY A 96 10.90 -9.11 -27.36
CA GLY A 96 11.84 -10.24 -27.46
C GLY A 96 12.04 -10.95 -26.11
N LEU A 97 12.23 -12.25 -26.16
CA LEU A 97 12.41 -13.10 -24.98
C LEU A 97 13.61 -12.68 -24.11
N ASN A 98 14.65 -12.14 -24.73
CA ASN A 98 15.84 -11.63 -24.03
C ASN A 98 15.73 -10.14 -23.68
N ALA A 99 14.53 -9.54 -23.73
CA ALA A 99 14.31 -8.11 -23.56
C ALA A 99 15.14 -7.25 -24.53
N ASP A 100 15.14 -7.63 -25.80
CA ASP A 100 15.95 -7.01 -26.88
C ASP A 100 15.70 -5.51 -27.03
N SER A 101 14.49 -5.07 -26.66
CA SER A 101 14.10 -3.66 -26.63
C SER A 101 13.20 -3.36 -25.45
N ILE A 102 13.60 -2.37 -24.64
CA ILE A 102 12.79 -1.85 -23.51
C ILE A 102 12.52 -0.37 -23.75
N LYS A 103 11.23 0.00 -23.82
CA LYS A 103 10.78 1.40 -23.88
C LYS A 103 9.91 1.70 -22.68
N THR A 104 10.20 2.79 -21.98
CA THR A 104 9.47 3.15 -20.75
C THR A 104 9.22 4.64 -20.63
N LYS A 105 8.08 4.97 -20.05
CA LYS A 105 7.75 6.29 -19.50
C LYS A 105 7.16 6.08 -18.13
N MET A 106 7.90 6.46 -17.11
CA MET A 106 7.57 6.15 -15.72
C MET A 106 6.30 6.86 -15.23
N LEU A 107 5.57 6.19 -14.36
CA LEU A 107 4.49 6.78 -13.57
C LEU A 107 5.07 7.83 -12.62
N LYS A 108 4.54 9.06 -12.65
CA LYS A 108 5.02 10.17 -11.81
C LYS A 108 4.49 10.13 -10.39
N SER A 109 3.30 9.55 -10.16
CA SER A 109 2.76 9.36 -8.80
C SER A 109 3.71 8.52 -7.96
N GLU A 110 3.86 8.86 -6.68
CA GLU A 110 4.56 8.00 -5.75
C GLU A 110 3.72 6.77 -5.43
N ILE A 111 4.38 5.64 -5.18
CA ILE A 111 3.75 4.40 -4.76
C ILE A 111 4.24 4.05 -3.36
N VAL A 112 3.29 3.88 -2.44
CA VAL A 112 3.50 3.24 -1.14
C VAL A 112 2.91 1.84 -1.25
N TYR A 113 3.74 0.82 -1.02
CA TYR A 113 3.36 -0.57 -1.25
C TYR A 113 3.50 -1.38 0.02
N CYS A 114 2.39 -1.82 0.57
CA CYS A 114 2.33 -2.74 1.70
C CYS A 114 2.12 -4.16 1.15
N SER A 115 3.21 -4.87 0.88
CA SER A 115 3.18 -6.24 0.35
C SER A 115 2.62 -7.25 1.36
N ALA A 116 2.27 -8.44 0.89
CA ALA A 116 1.85 -9.54 1.77
C ALA A 116 2.99 -10.02 2.69
N GLU A 117 4.24 -9.90 2.25
CA GLU A 117 5.44 -10.39 2.97
C GLU A 117 5.87 -9.51 4.14
N ARG A 118 5.22 -8.43 4.45
CA ARG A 118 5.54 -7.45 5.52
C ARG A 118 6.70 -7.88 6.45
N VAL A 119 7.36 -6.92 7.10
CA VAL A 119 8.57 -7.18 7.93
C VAL A 119 8.33 -8.20 9.06
N GLY A 120 7.06 -8.42 9.41
CA GLY A 120 6.69 -9.34 10.48
C GLY A 120 6.85 -8.76 11.88
N VAL A 121 6.49 -9.57 12.87
CA VAL A 121 6.46 -9.16 14.28
C VAL A 121 7.85 -9.23 14.89
N LYS A 122 8.40 -8.07 15.22
CA LYS A 122 9.71 -7.91 15.90
C LYS A 122 9.54 -6.98 17.10
N ASP A 123 10.45 -7.06 18.07
CA ASP A 123 10.49 -6.10 19.20
C ASP A 123 11.20 -4.79 18.80
N VAL A 124 12.08 -4.87 17.81
CA VAL A 124 12.86 -3.73 17.29
C VAL A 124 12.83 -3.76 15.76
N TYR A 125 12.84 -2.58 15.16
CA TYR A 125 12.81 -2.36 13.72
C TYR A 125 13.90 -1.40 13.30
N GLU A 126 14.38 -1.54 12.08
CA GLU A 126 15.47 -0.73 11.53
C GLU A 126 14.99 0.66 11.12
N LYS A 127 15.88 1.63 11.21
CA LYS A 127 15.75 2.94 10.57
C LYS A 127 16.37 2.91 9.17
N PRO A 128 15.87 3.72 8.23
CA PRO A 128 16.52 3.85 6.94
C PRO A 128 17.88 4.55 7.09
N ASN A 129 18.86 4.16 6.28
CA ASN A 129 20.17 4.83 6.23
C ASN A 129 20.06 6.25 5.64
N ASP A 130 19.09 6.49 4.77
CA ASP A 130 18.88 7.78 4.12
C ASP A 130 17.73 8.56 4.76
N ILE A 131 18.00 9.80 5.14
CA ILE A 131 17.01 10.75 5.62
C ILE A 131 16.06 11.06 4.46
N GLY A 132 14.78 10.67 4.59
CA GLY A 132 13.77 10.90 3.56
C GLY A 132 13.26 9.66 2.84
N SER A 133 13.73 8.47 3.20
CA SER A 133 13.27 7.18 2.63
C SER A 133 11.78 6.88 2.89
N GLY A 134 11.09 7.71 3.67
CA GLY A 134 9.69 7.53 4.02
C GLY A 134 9.46 6.26 4.81
N VAL A 135 8.42 5.50 4.44
CA VAL A 135 8.09 4.22 5.08
C VAL A 135 8.81 3.02 4.44
N GLY A 136 9.66 3.26 3.45
CA GLY A 136 10.30 2.19 2.67
C GLY A 136 9.46 1.73 1.49
N VAL A 137 9.93 0.68 0.80
CA VAL A 137 9.27 0.13 -0.38
C VAL A 137 8.15 -0.83 -0.02
N ASN A 138 8.37 -1.65 1.02
CA ASN A 138 7.44 -2.64 1.55
C ASN A 138 6.93 -2.26 2.95
N CYS A 139 6.91 -0.96 3.25
CA CYS A 139 6.55 -0.40 4.56
C CYS A 139 7.51 -0.80 5.71
N GLU A 140 8.70 -1.28 5.40
CA GLU A 140 9.69 -1.78 6.34
C GLU A 140 10.18 -0.74 7.37
N TYR A 141 10.07 0.55 7.04
CA TYR A 141 10.45 1.67 7.91
C TYR A 141 9.24 2.41 8.51
N ALA A 142 8.04 1.82 8.47
CA ALA A 142 6.83 2.48 8.97
C ALA A 142 6.97 2.93 10.44
N PHE A 143 7.52 2.09 11.30
CA PHE A 143 7.70 2.43 12.71
C PHE A 143 8.79 3.49 12.94
N ALA A 144 9.87 3.45 12.15
CA ALA A 144 10.89 4.50 12.18
C ALA A 144 10.33 5.84 11.71
N TYR A 145 9.54 5.84 10.63
CA TYR A 145 8.80 7.02 10.17
C TYR A 145 7.86 7.57 11.25
N PHE A 146 7.15 6.69 11.96
CA PHE A 146 6.28 7.10 13.05
C PHE A 146 7.05 7.70 14.23
N ALA A 147 8.22 7.15 14.60
CA ALA A 147 9.07 7.72 15.63
C ALA A 147 9.53 9.14 15.27
N GLU A 148 10.00 9.33 14.02
CA GLU A 148 10.51 10.62 13.54
C GLU A 148 9.41 11.68 13.36
N LYS A 149 8.26 11.27 12.79
CA LYS A 149 7.19 12.20 12.38
C LYS A 149 5.99 12.25 13.33
N GLY A 150 5.92 11.38 14.31
CA GLY A 150 4.74 11.19 15.18
C GLY A 150 4.24 12.48 15.84
N THR A 151 5.13 13.38 16.25
CA THR A 151 4.78 14.68 16.86
C THR A 151 4.44 15.77 15.84
N LYS A 152 4.69 15.54 14.54
CA LYS A 152 4.41 16.52 13.50
C LYS A 152 2.92 16.57 13.17
N PRO A 153 2.36 17.75 12.89
CA PRO A 153 0.96 17.87 12.48
C PRO A 153 0.77 17.21 11.10
N VAL A 154 -0.37 16.54 10.94
CA VAL A 154 -0.84 16.09 9.63
C VAL A 154 -1.47 17.24 8.86
N LYS A 155 -1.59 17.13 7.53
CA LYS A 155 -2.37 18.10 6.75
C LYS A 155 -3.84 18.03 7.17
N LYS A 156 -4.54 19.17 7.16
CA LYS A 156 -5.95 19.28 7.58
C LYS A 156 -6.86 18.22 6.95
N LEU A 157 -6.66 17.88 5.70
CA LEU A 157 -7.45 16.85 4.99
C LEU A 157 -7.27 15.43 5.56
N PHE A 158 -6.16 15.15 6.25
CA PHE A 158 -5.91 13.87 6.94
C PHE A 158 -6.35 13.88 8.41
N VAL A 159 -7.06 14.89 8.85
CA VAL A 159 -7.67 14.93 10.17
C VAL A 159 -9.09 14.37 10.05
N TYR A 160 -9.34 13.23 10.68
CA TYR A 160 -10.65 12.59 10.65
C TYR A 160 -11.62 13.24 11.63
N ASP A 161 -11.14 13.51 12.85
CA ASP A 161 -11.92 14.12 13.91
C ASP A 161 -11.11 15.26 14.57
N GLU A 162 -11.67 16.46 14.59
CA GLU A 162 -11.03 17.65 15.19
C GLU A 162 -10.89 17.55 16.72
N THR A 163 -11.59 16.63 17.39
CA THR A 163 -11.42 16.36 18.83
C THR A 163 -10.16 15.57 19.13
N THR A 164 -9.54 14.92 18.11
CA THR A 164 -8.28 14.18 18.23
C THR A 164 -7.07 15.11 18.10
N LYS A 165 -5.90 14.64 18.58
CA LYS A 165 -4.65 15.37 18.34
C LYS A 165 -4.35 15.44 16.85
N LEU A 166 -4.04 16.65 16.36
CA LEU A 166 -3.77 16.93 14.94
C LEU A 166 -2.39 16.41 14.47
N THR A 167 -1.69 15.67 15.29
CA THR A 167 -0.37 15.06 14.98
C THR A 167 -0.53 13.71 14.33
N LEU A 168 0.52 13.25 13.62
CA LEU A 168 0.55 11.91 13.05
C LEU A 168 0.25 10.83 14.11
N SER A 169 0.88 10.91 15.28
CA SER A 169 0.64 9.97 16.37
C SER A 169 -0.80 10.03 16.88
N GLY A 170 -1.41 11.20 16.91
CA GLY A 170 -2.83 11.35 17.28
C GLY A 170 -3.76 10.64 16.32
N GLN A 171 -3.59 10.86 15.02
CA GLN A 171 -4.46 10.28 13.99
C GLN A 171 -4.23 8.77 13.84
N VAL A 172 -2.97 8.30 13.86
CA VAL A 172 -2.64 6.86 13.84
C VAL A 172 -3.24 6.15 15.04
N ASN A 173 -3.08 6.71 16.25
CA ASN A 173 -3.62 6.09 17.47
C ASN A 173 -5.14 6.14 17.52
N TYR A 174 -5.78 7.17 16.96
CA TYR A 174 -7.24 7.20 16.81
C TYR A 174 -7.73 5.99 16.00
N TRP A 175 -7.20 5.80 14.80
CA TRP A 175 -7.63 4.69 13.96
C TRP A 175 -7.25 3.32 14.51
N LEU A 176 -6.08 3.19 15.11
CA LEU A 176 -5.66 1.93 15.71
C LEU A 176 -6.54 1.56 16.92
N MET A 177 -6.99 2.56 17.69
CA MET A 177 -7.93 2.37 18.78
C MET A 177 -9.31 1.95 18.27
N GLU A 178 -9.84 2.60 17.22
CA GLU A 178 -11.13 2.27 16.61
C GLU A 178 -11.14 0.86 16.00
N ILE A 179 -10.05 0.46 15.33
CA ILE A 179 -9.98 -0.82 14.63
C ILE A 179 -9.69 -1.98 15.59
N LEU A 180 -8.76 -1.81 16.53
CA LEU A 180 -8.21 -2.91 17.32
C LEU A 180 -8.21 -2.66 18.85
N GLY A 181 -8.54 -1.46 19.31
CA GLY A 181 -8.55 -1.12 20.74
C GLY A 181 -7.16 -0.90 21.34
N TYR A 182 -6.15 -0.55 20.54
CA TYR A 182 -4.78 -0.33 21.00
C TYR A 182 -4.24 1.03 20.57
N ASN A 183 -3.30 1.54 21.38
CA ASN A 183 -2.41 2.64 21.01
C ASN A 183 -1.01 2.10 20.75
N ILE A 184 -0.29 2.73 19.81
CA ILE A 184 1.12 2.42 19.52
C ILE A 184 2.03 3.50 20.11
N PHE A 185 3.17 3.06 20.63
CA PHE A 185 4.27 3.88 21.11
C PHE A 185 5.56 3.37 20.45
N VAL A 186 6.36 4.27 19.93
CA VAL A 186 7.64 3.95 19.31
C VAL A 186 8.72 4.83 19.92
N GLU A 187 9.81 4.21 20.34
CA GLU A 187 10.95 4.84 20.97
C GLU A 187 12.21 4.58 20.14
N GLU A 188 13.00 5.61 19.90
CA GLU A 188 14.32 5.45 19.31
C GLU A 188 15.28 4.86 20.36
N ILE A 189 16.12 3.90 19.93
CA ILE A 189 17.15 3.35 20.80
C ILE A 189 18.41 4.19 20.59
N GLU A 190 18.84 4.89 21.64
CA GLU A 190 20.00 5.77 21.60
C GLU A 190 21.24 5.07 21.01
N LYS A 191 21.97 5.79 20.16
CA LYS A 191 23.22 5.35 19.52
C LYS A 191 23.08 4.11 18.64
N THR A 192 21.86 3.84 18.12
CA THR A 192 21.58 2.75 17.18
C THR A 192 20.69 3.22 16.05
N GLU A 193 20.69 2.47 14.96
CA GLU A 193 19.73 2.64 13.85
C GLU A 193 18.50 1.76 14.05
N LEU A 194 17.95 1.74 15.28
CA LEU A 194 16.81 0.91 15.66
C LEU A 194 15.75 1.72 16.39
N VAL A 195 14.49 1.29 16.24
CA VAL A 195 13.36 1.76 17.03
C VAL A 195 12.71 0.57 17.74
N ARG A 196 12.17 0.80 18.93
CA ARG A 196 11.44 -0.18 19.74
C ARG A 196 9.96 0.16 19.73
N VAL A 197 9.12 -0.84 19.51
CA VAL A 197 7.67 -0.70 19.42
C VAL A 197 6.98 -1.28 20.65
N PHE A 198 5.94 -0.60 21.11
CA PHE A 198 5.07 -1.04 22.20
C PHE A 198 3.61 -0.75 21.86
N PHE A 199 2.72 -1.54 22.41
CA PHE A 199 1.29 -1.35 22.33
C PHE A 199 0.67 -1.27 23.72
N ARG A 200 -0.40 -0.48 23.85
CA ARG A 200 -1.20 -0.39 25.09
C ARG A 200 -2.67 -0.27 24.74
N ASN A 201 -3.49 -1.05 25.39
CA ASN A 201 -4.93 -0.89 25.38
C ASN A 201 -5.37 -0.08 26.62
N GLN A 202 -6.58 0.49 26.61
CA GLN A 202 -7.09 1.36 27.69
C GLN A 202 -7.11 0.69 29.05
N ASN A 203 -7.29 -0.65 29.12
CA ASN A 203 -7.39 -1.41 30.33
C ASN A 203 -6.04 -1.91 30.88
N MET A 204 -4.94 -1.64 30.15
CA MET A 204 -3.61 -2.12 30.52
C MET A 204 -2.81 -1.07 31.27
N ARG A 205 -2.20 -1.48 32.39
CA ARG A 205 -1.28 -0.63 33.16
C ARG A 205 0.14 -0.58 32.57
N ILE A 206 0.50 -1.57 31.75
CA ILE A 206 1.84 -1.72 31.16
C ILE A 206 1.74 -1.77 29.64
N SER A 207 2.81 -1.36 28.98
CA SER A 207 2.97 -1.52 27.53
C SER A 207 3.43 -2.93 27.18
N ILE A 208 2.92 -3.47 26.09
CA ILE A 208 3.19 -4.83 25.61
C ILE A 208 4.06 -4.75 24.36
N ARG A 209 5.03 -5.65 24.23
CA ARG A 209 5.86 -5.79 23.03
C ARG A 209 5.07 -6.48 21.91
N PRO A 210 5.43 -6.21 20.63
CA PRO A 210 4.77 -6.85 19.49
C PRO A 210 4.69 -8.38 19.55
N LYS A 211 5.74 -9.04 20.04
CA LYS A 211 5.77 -10.51 20.18
C LYS A 211 4.78 -11.09 21.20
N ASN A 212 4.23 -10.27 22.09
CA ASN A 212 3.31 -10.67 23.14
C ASN A 212 1.87 -10.20 22.87
N ILE A 213 1.58 -9.73 21.65
CA ILE A 213 0.26 -9.27 21.21
C ILE A 213 -0.12 -9.99 19.91
N GLY A 214 -1.38 -9.98 19.54
CA GLY A 214 -1.82 -10.56 18.27
C GLY A 214 -1.12 -9.89 17.07
N THR A 215 -0.61 -10.70 16.15
CA THR A 215 0.15 -10.24 14.97
C THR A 215 -0.58 -9.21 14.13
N GLY A 216 -1.92 -9.28 14.06
CA GLY A 216 -2.75 -8.31 13.34
C GLY A 216 -2.60 -6.87 13.82
N VAL A 217 -2.29 -6.66 15.12
CA VAL A 217 -2.08 -5.30 15.65
C VAL A 217 -0.85 -4.66 15.03
N THR A 218 0.25 -5.40 14.93
CA THR A 218 1.50 -4.93 14.30
C THR A 218 1.28 -4.65 12.81
N TYR A 219 0.70 -5.59 12.07
CA TYR A 219 0.49 -5.45 10.62
C TYR A 219 -0.42 -4.28 10.26
N ILE A 220 -1.51 -4.08 10.97
CA ILE A 220 -2.40 -2.94 10.71
C ILE A 220 -1.75 -1.63 11.10
N SER A 221 -0.94 -1.59 12.16
CA SER A 221 -0.18 -0.39 12.52
C SER A 221 0.76 0.05 11.39
N GLU A 222 1.47 -0.88 10.76
CA GLU A 222 2.33 -0.61 9.60
C GLU A 222 1.51 -0.01 8.45
N VAL A 223 0.36 -0.60 8.12
CA VAL A 223 -0.52 -0.11 7.04
C VAL A 223 -1.09 1.27 7.34
N ILE A 224 -1.57 1.51 8.57
CA ILE A 224 -2.11 2.82 8.97
C ILE A 224 -1.04 3.90 8.89
N ILE A 225 0.15 3.66 9.44
CA ILE A 225 1.27 4.60 9.40
C ILE A 225 1.67 4.90 7.95
N SER A 226 1.74 3.85 7.11
CA SER A 226 2.11 3.98 5.71
C SER A 226 1.07 4.75 4.90
N ALA A 227 -0.22 4.57 5.18
CA ALA A 227 -1.28 5.34 4.56
C ALA A 227 -1.18 6.84 4.90
N PHE A 228 -0.85 7.18 6.15
CA PHE A 228 -0.61 8.57 6.56
C PHE A 228 0.69 9.17 6.02
N SER A 229 1.62 8.38 5.51
CA SER A 229 2.80 8.89 4.81
C SER A 229 2.50 9.36 3.39
N CYS A 230 1.38 8.92 2.80
CA CYS A 230 0.95 9.30 1.47
C CYS A 230 0.56 10.78 1.38
N LYS A 231 0.62 11.29 0.15
CA LYS A 231 0.13 12.63 -0.21
C LYS A 231 -1.03 12.48 -1.20
N PRO A 232 -1.89 13.51 -1.35
CA PRO A 232 -2.88 13.51 -2.43
C PRO A 232 -2.21 13.27 -3.78
N GLY A 233 -2.78 12.36 -4.57
CA GLY A 233 -2.23 11.92 -5.86
C GLY A 233 -1.27 10.73 -5.81
N ASP A 234 -0.85 10.29 -4.62
CA ASP A 234 -0.07 9.06 -4.47
C ASP A 234 -0.96 7.82 -4.61
N LEU A 235 -0.33 6.68 -4.91
CA LEU A 235 -0.95 5.37 -4.99
C LEU A 235 -0.53 4.52 -3.81
N LEU A 236 -1.49 4.10 -3.00
CA LEU A 236 -1.31 3.15 -1.90
C LEU A 236 -1.76 1.77 -2.36
N ILE A 237 -0.86 0.81 -2.36
CA ILE A 237 -1.15 -0.60 -2.69
C ILE A 237 -1.04 -1.43 -1.43
N ILE A 238 -2.07 -2.22 -1.13
CA ILE A 238 -2.13 -3.05 0.07
C ILE A 238 -2.51 -4.47 -0.33
N GLU A 239 -1.66 -5.44 0.00
CA GLU A 239 -1.97 -6.86 -0.16
C GLU A 239 -2.44 -7.46 1.15
N ASN A 240 -3.51 -8.25 1.08
CA ASN A 240 -4.06 -9.06 2.17
C ASN A 240 -4.14 -8.31 3.53
N PRO A 241 -4.82 -7.15 3.61
CA PRO A 241 -4.93 -6.41 4.87
C PRO A 241 -5.71 -7.17 5.95
N GLU A 242 -6.51 -8.15 5.56
CA GLU A 242 -7.31 -8.98 6.46
C GLU A 242 -6.51 -9.99 7.28
N ILE A 243 -5.25 -10.25 6.94
CA ILE A 243 -4.44 -11.26 7.61
C ILE A 243 -4.40 -10.98 9.12
N HIS A 244 -4.80 -11.98 9.91
CA HIS A 244 -4.89 -11.93 11.37
C HIS A 244 -5.90 -10.91 11.94
N LEU A 245 -6.86 -10.41 11.15
CA LEU A 245 -7.92 -9.53 11.63
C LEU A 245 -9.24 -10.26 11.85
N HIS A 246 -9.88 -9.99 12.99
CA HIS A 246 -11.27 -10.39 13.21
C HIS A 246 -12.21 -9.64 12.24
N PRO A 247 -13.32 -10.23 11.78
CA PRO A 247 -14.26 -9.60 10.85
C PRO A 247 -14.72 -8.19 11.24
N SER A 248 -14.94 -7.94 12.53
CA SER A 248 -15.32 -6.60 13.02
C SER A 248 -14.22 -5.55 12.79
N ALA A 249 -12.96 -5.94 12.98
CA ALA A 249 -11.81 -5.07 12.71
C ALA A 249 -11.65 -4.79 11.21
N GLN A 250 -11.95 -5.78 10.35
CA GLN A 250 -11.94 -5.60 8.90
C GLN A 250 -12.95 -4.55 8.45
N SER A 251 -14.15 -4.52 9.03
CA SER A 251 -15.15 -3.50 8.72
C SER A 251 -14.69 -2.08 9.10
N LYS A 252 -14.10 -1.92 10.29
CA LYS A 252 -13.52 -0.64 10.72
C LYS A 252 -12.32 -0.21 9.89
N PHE A 253 -11.50 -1.17 9.46
CA PHE A 253 -10.40 -0.90 8.55
C PHE A 253 -10.88 -0.37 7.19
N VAL A 254 -12.02 -0.83 6.71
CA VAL A 254 -12.64 -0.29 5.48
C VAL A 254 -13.03 1.19 5.64
N GLU A 255 -13.60 1.59 6.79
CA GLU A 255 -13.91 3.01 7.07
C GLU A 255 -12.63 3.86 6.97
N PHE A 256 -11.52 3.35 7.51
CA PHE A 256 -10.20 3.97 7.38
C PHE A 256 -9.75 4.11 5.92
N LEU A 257 -9.86 3.07 5.11
CA LEU A 257 -9.47 3.12 3.69
C LEU A 257 -10.29 4.16 2.90
N VAL A 258 -11.60 4.21 3.15
CA VAL A 258 -12.48 5.21 2.51
C VAL A 258 -12.12 6.62 2.96
N PHE A 259 -11.76 6.81 4.23
CA PHE A 259 -11.24 8.09 4.71
C PHE A 259 -9.94 8.49 3.97
N ILE A 260 -8.95 7.62 3.89
CA ILE A 260 -7.68 7.89 3.18
C ILE A 260 -7.92 8.20 1.70
N ALA A 261 -8.83 7.47 1.05
CA ALA A 261 -9.21 7.76 -0.35
C ALA A 261 -9.85 9.14 -0.48
N SER A 262 -10.70 9.56 0.47
CA SER A 262 -11.29 10.90 0.49
C SER A 262 -10.26 12.02 0.66
N CYS A 263 -9.08 11.71 1.23
CA CYS A 263 -7.92 12.59 1.29
C CYS A 263 -7.16 12.73 -0.05
N GLY A 264 -7.65 12.10 -1.13
CA GLY A 264 -7.06 12.18 -2.46
C GLY A 264 -5.96 11.17 -2.73
N VAL A 265 -5.78 10.17 -1.88
CA VAL A 265 -4.90 9.02 -2.11
C VAL A 265 -5.65 7.97 -2.92
N GLN A 266 -5.07 7.47 -4.01
CA GLN A 266 -5.64 6.36 -4.73
C GLN A 266 -5.22 5.04 -4.08
N ILE A 267 -6.17 4.11 -3.91
CA ILE A 267 -5.93 2.86 -3.17
C ILE A 267 -6.20 1.65 -4.06
N VAL A 268 -5.29 0.70 -4.07
CA VAL A 268 -5.47 -0.64 -4.64
C VAL A 268 -5.33 -1.66 -3.52
N VAL A 269 -6.36 -2.47 -3.31
CA VAL A 269 -6.37 -3.51 -2.27
C VAL A 269 -6.52 -4.88 -2.91
N GLU A 270 -5.55 -5.77 -2.68
CA GLU A 270 -5.70 -7.20 -2.93
C GLU A 270 -6.23 -7.87 -1.67
N THR A 271 -7.35 -8.58 -1.77
CA THR A 271 -7.99 -9.22 -0.62
C THR A 271 -8.67 -10.53 -1.01
N HIS A 272 -8.71 -11.45 -0.05
CA HIS A 272 -9.51 -12.68 -0.09
C HIS A 272 -10.72 -12.61 0.85
N SER A 273 -10.94 -11.47 1.52
CA SER A 273 -12.02 -11.30 2.50
C SER A 273 -13.28 -10.72 1.88
N ASP A 274 -14.37 -11.47 1.99
CA ASP A 274 -15.71 -10.97 1.69
C ASP A 274 -16.13 -9.80 2.63
N HIS A 275 -15.60 -9.75 3.85
CA HIS A 275 -15.88 -8.67 4.80
C HIS A 275 -15.30 -7.35 4.33
N ILE A 276 -14.06 -7.34 3.84
CA ILE A 276 -13.43 -6.15 3.27
C ILE A 276 -14.17 -5.74 2.00
N TYR A 277 -14.42 -6.69 1.08
CA TYR A 277 -15.10 -6.41 -0.17
C TYR A 277 -16.50 -5.81 0.05
N ASN A 278 -17.34 -6.47 0.84
CA ASN A 278 -18.69 -5.99 1.14
C ASN A 278 -18.67 -4.72 2.00
N GLY A 279 -17.68 -4.56 2.86
CA GLY A 279 -17.50 -3.36 3.67
C GLY A 279 -17.28 -2.12 2.81
N VAL A 280 -16.34 -2.17 1.85
CA VAL A 280 -16.09 -1.06 0.92
C VAL A 280 -17.34 -0.72 0.12
N ARG A 281 -18.06 -1.72 -0.41
CA ARG A 281 -19.30 -1.51 -1.15
C ARG A 281 -20.36 -0.79 -0.31
N LYS A 282 -20.53 -1.22 0.94
CA LYS A 282 -21.51 -0.63 1.88
C LYS A 282 -21.14 0.82 2.23
N GLU A 283 -19.86 1.06 2.56
CA GLU A 283 -19.38 2.37 2.98
C GLU A 283 -19.47 3.40 1.85
N ILE A 284 -19.16 3.01 0.61
CA ILE A 284 -19.34 3.90 -0.55
C ILE A 284 -20.83 4.23 -0.74
N GLN A 285 -21.73 3.25 -0.64
CA GLN A 285 -23.18 3.50 -0.77
C GLN A 285 -23.69 4.45 0.30
N SER A 286 -23.22 4.35 1.55
CA SER A 286 -23.67 5.22 2.65
C SER A 286 -23.25 6.68 2.51
N ARG A 287 -22.14 6.96 1.82
CA ARG A 287 -21.60 8.33 1.64
C ARG A 287 -22.11 9.04 0.39
N PHE A 288 -22.67 8.30 -0.58
CA PHE A 288 -23.13 8.84 -1.86
C PHE A 288 -24.64 8.73 -2.05
N ASN A 289 -25.39 8.27 -1.05
CA ASN A 289 -26.83 8.40 -0.88
C ASN A 289 -27.16 9.43 0.21
#